data_a31864e1b0f7023a9206adc83837fef0
#
_entry.id   a31864e1b0f7023a9206adc83837fef0
#
_cell.length_a   1.000
_cell.length_b   1.000
_cell.length_c   1.000
_cell.angle_alpha   90.00
_cell.angle_beta   90.00
_cell.angle_gamma   90.00
#
_symmetry.space_group_name_H-M   'P 1'
#
loop_
_entity.id
_entity.type
_entity.pdbx_description
1 polymer ?
#
loop_
_entity_poly.entity_id
_entity_poly.type
_entity_poly.pdbx_seq_one_letter_code
_entity_poly.pdbx_strand_id
1 'polypeptide(L)'
;MSIEAKQIINIMNAWAPQSLAESWDHPGLQIGNVHTPVKKVLVALDLTAENASYAADNGVNLIISHHPFLFRSLHEIDLGTYRGKIIETLIRSSIVSFAAHTNLDIARGGVNDVLAEKLSLSDVSGLAPAENGSDADSLGRTGMLPRVMSGKEAVSYIR
;
A
#
# COMPACT_ATOMS: atom_id res chain seq x y z
N MET A 1 -5.22 18.98 -19.54
CA MET A 1 -5.80 17.62 -19.38
C MET A 1 -5.73 17.26 -17.90
N SER A 2 -6.80 16.77 -17.33
CA SER A 2 -6.79 16.25 -15.94
C SER A 2 -6.28 14.81 -15.97
N ILE A 3 -5.46 14.43 -15.01
CA ILE A 3 -5.04 13.03 -14.79
C ILE A 3 -6.20 12.31 -14.10
N GLU A 4 -6.59 11.13 -14.62
CA GLU A 4 -7.58 10.27 -13.98
C GLU A 4 -6.90 9.29 -13.00
N ALA A 5 -7.63 8.81 -11.99
CA ALA A 5 -7.14 7.80 -11.05
C ALA A 5 -6.60 6.56 -11.76
N LYS A 6 -7.23 6.14 -12.86
CA LYS A 6 -6.78 5.02 -13.71
C LYS A 6 -5.32 5.15 -14.15
N GLN A 7 -4.87 6.35 -14.50
CA GLN A 7 -3.50 6.55 -14.97
C GLN A 7 -2.50 6.33 -13.83
N ILE A 8 -2.80 6.81 -12.62
CA ILE A 8 -1.96 6.59 -11.43
C ILE A 8 -2.00 5.12 -11.01
N ILE A 9 -3.17 4.50 -11.02
CA ILE A 9 -3.33 3.06 -10.73
C ILE A 9 -2.54 2.21 -11.72
N ASN A 10 -2.52 2.58 -13.00
CA ASN A 10 -1.71 1.85 -14.00
C ASN A 10 -0.20 1.95 -13.71
N ILE A 11 0.27 3.10 -13.22
CA ILE A 11 1.68 3.26 -12.79
C ILE A 11 1.97 2.35 -11.60
N MET A 12 1.07 2.32 -10.60
CA MET A 12 1.21 1.43 -9.45
C MET A 12 1.22 -0.04 -9.87
N ASN A 13 0.31 -0.45 -10.76
CA ASN A 13 0.24 -1.82 -11.27
C ASN A 13 1.43 -2.20 -12.19
N ALA A 14 2.06 -1.23 -12.86
CA ALA A 14 3.28 -1.47 -13.62
C ALA A 14 4.49 -1.67 -12.69
N TRP A 15 4.52 -0.99 -11.56
CA TRP A 15 5.58 -1.12 -10.55
C TRP A 15 5.39 -2.37 -9.68
N ALA A 16 4.20 -2.55 -9.14
CA ALA A 16 3.81 -3.64 -8.25
C ALA A 16 2.55 -4.34 -8.80
N PRO A 17 2.68 -5.21 -9.80
CA PRO A 17 1.55 -5.92 -10.39
C PRO A 17 0.75 -6.68 -9.33
N GLN A 18 -0.58 -6.69 -9.44
CA GLN A 18 -1.44 -7.43 -8.51
C GLN A 18 -1.17 -8.94 -8.53
N SER A 19 -0.62 -9.46 -9.63
CA SER A 19 -0.21 -10.86 -9.74
C SER A 19 0.95 -11.26 -8.81
N LEU A 20 1.69 -10.30 -8.26
CA LEU A 20 2.73 -10.56 -7.25
C LEU A 20 2.14 -10.75 -5.86
N ALA A 21 0.89 -10.35 -5.62
CA ALA A 21 0.28 -10.48 -4.31
C ALA A 21 0.16 -11.94 -3.87
N GLU A 22 0.28 -12.16 -2.57
CA GLU A 22 0.00 -13.44 -1.95
C GLU A 22 -1.44 -13.90 -2.28
N SER A 23 -1.66 -15.20 -2.38
CA SER A 23 -2.94 -15.79 -2.84
C SER A 23 -4.17 -15.44 -1.99
N TRP A 24 -3.95 -15.07 -0.75
CA TRP A 24 -5.00 -14.64 0.20
C TRP A 24 -5.26 -13.13 0.19
N ASP A 25 -4.45 -12.35 -0.55
CA ASP A 25 -4.49 -10.89 -0.53
C ASP A 25 -5.35 -10.32 -1.66
N HIS A 26 -5.84 -9.10 -1.47
CA HIS A 26 -6.72 -8.40 -2.42
C HIS A 26 -6.31 -6.92 -2.60
N PRO A 27 -5.09 -6.64 -3.10
CA PRO A 27 -4.67 -5.27 -3.43
C PRO A 27 -5.44 -4.73 -4.63
N GLY A 28 -5.26 -3.45 -4.91
CA GLY A 28 -5.87 -2.79 -6.05
C GLY A 28 -6.97 -1.82 -5.65
N LEU A 29 -7.91 -1.55 -6.57
CA LEU A 29 -9.04 -0.66 -6.32
C LEU A 29 -9.91 -1.19 -5.19
N GLN A 30 -10.11 -0.36 -4.17
CA GLN A 30 -10.95 -0.69 -3.03
C GLN A 30 -12.34 -0.01 -3.15
N ILE A 31 -12.37 1.28 -3.39
CA ILE A 31 -13.61 2.08 -3.45
C ILE A 31 -13.42 3.17 -4.51
N GLY A 32 -14.46 3.51 -5.23
CA GLY A 32 -14.51 4.68 -6.09
C GLY A 32 -14.51 4.36 -7.58
N ASN A 33 -14.44 5.41 -8.40
CA ASN A 33 -14.45 5.34 -9.85
C ASN A 33 -13.07 5.67 -10.42
N VAL A 34 -12.48 4.75 -11.17
CA VAL A 34 -11.15 4.91 -11.79
C VAL A 34 -11.04 6.09 -12.77
N HIS A 35 -12.16 6.61 -13.27
CA HIS A 35 -12.22 7.78 -14.12
C HIS A 35 -12.32 9.11 -13.35
N THR A 36 -12.28 9.07 -12.01
CA THR A 36 -12.25 10.29 -11.20
C THR A 36 -11.02 11.13 -11.54
N PRO A 37 -11.19 12.44 -11.86
CA PRO A 37 -10.08 13.34 -12.05
C PRO A 37 -9.29 13.54 -10.76
N VAL A 38 -7.96 13.38 -10.81
CA VAL A 38 -7.09 13.47 -9.64
C VAL A 38 -6.25 14.75 -9.73
N LYS A 39 -6.33 15.54 -8.67
CA LYS A 39 -5.49 16.74 -8.44
C LYS A 39 -4.54 16.54 -7.27
N LYS A 40 -4.98 15.75 -6.28
CA LYS A 40 -4.22 15.54 -5.05
C LYS A 40 -4.31 14.07 -4.62
N VAL A 41 -3.19 13.51 -4.23
CA VAL A 41 -3.06 12.13 -3.73
C VAL A 41 -2.65 12.18 -2.27
N LEU A 42 -3.27 11.35 -1.44
CA LEU A 42 -2.84 11.04 -0.08
C LEU A 42 -2.23 9.64 -0.06
N VAL A 43 -1.06 9.51 0.51
CA VAL A 43 -0.43 8.21 0.77
C VAL A 43 -0.47 7.95 2.27
N ALA A 44 -0.93 6.78 2.68
CA ALA A 44 -1.08 6.40 4.07
C ALA A 44 -0.80 4.90 4.27
N LEU A 45 -0.47 4.51 5.49
CA LEU A 45 -0.38 3.08 5.84
C LEU A 45 -1.77 2.44 5.85
N ASP A 46 -2.71 3.12 6.50
CA ASP A 46 -4.09 2.66 6.67
C ASP A 46 -5.09 3.70 6.17
N LEU A 47 -6.24 3.24 5.68
CA LEU A 47 -7.40 4.08 5.46
C LEU A 47 -8.24 4.15 6.73
N THR A 48 -8.08 5.24 7.48
CA THR A 48 -8.81 5.53 8.72
C THR A 48 -9.90 6.58 8.50
N ALA A 49 -10.80 6.75 9.48
CA ALA A 49 -11.80 7.82 9.44
C ALA A 49 -11.16 9.22 9.40
N GLU A 50 -10.02 9.39 10.09
CA GLU A 50 -9.25 10.63 10.12
C GLU A 50 -8.67 10.93 8.72
N ASN A 51 -8.05 9.93 8.08
CA ASN A 51 -7.51 10.08 6.73
C ASN A 51 -8.61 10.35 5.70
N ALA A 52 -9.77 9.70 5.82
CA ALA A 52 -10.91 9.93 4.95
C ALA A 52 -11.49 11.36 5.10
N SER A 53 -11.66 11.83 6.35
CA SER A 53 -12.10 13.19 6.62
C SER A 53 -11.09 14.22 6.13
N TYR A 54 -9.81 14.03 6.46
CA TYR A 54 -8.74 14.90 5.96
C TYR A 54 -8.76 15.00 4.43
N ALA A 55 -8.91 13.86 3.76
CA ALA A 55 -8.95 13.82 2.30
C ALA A 55 -10.14 14.61 1.74
N ALA A 56 -11.33 14.47 2.33
CA ALA A 56 -12.53 15.19 1.94
C ALA A 56 -12.35 16.71 2.12
N ASP A 57 -11.83 17.13 3.29
CA ASP A 57 -11.67 18.54 3.64
C ASP A 57 -10.57 19.24 2.83
N ASN A 58 -9.59 18.49 2.31
CA ASN A 58 -8.42 19.03 1.62
C ASN A 58 -8.41 18.80 0.11
N GLY A 59 -9.52 18.33 -0.48
CA GLY A 59 -9.65 18.13 -1.92
C GLY A 59 -8.75 17.02 -2.48
N VAL A 60 -8.45 16.00 -1.67
CA VAL A 60 -7.79 14.76 -2.12
C VAL A 60 -8.80 13.96 -2.95
N ASN A 61 -8.35 13.42 -4.08
CA ASN A 61 -9.20 12.64 -4.98
C ASN A 61 -8.80 11.17 -5.07
N LEU A 62 -7.59 10.84 -4.61
CA LEU A 62 -7.09 9.47 -4.55
C LEU A 62 -6.34 9.23 -3.23
N ILE A 63 -6.70 8.17 -2.52
CA ILE A 63 -5.94 7.66 -1.38
C ILE A 63 -5.27 6.37 -1.81
N ILE A 64 -3.95 6.30 -1.66
CA ILE A 64 -3.17 5.07 -1.83
C ILE A 64 -2.78 4.61 -0.43
N SER A 65 -3.33 3.48 0.00
CA SER A 65 -2.97 2.86 1.27
C SER A 65 -2.12 1.61 1.05
N HIS A 66 -1.32 1.24 2.06
CA HIS A 66 -0.66 -0.04 2.08
C HIS A 66 -1.66 -1.15 2.41
N HIS A 67 -2.30 -1.07 3.55
CA HIS A 67 -3.29 -2.07 3.94
C HIS A 67 -4.61 -1.91 3.18
N PRO A 68 -5.16 -3.00 2.59
CA PRO A 68 -6.44 -2.96 1.93
C PRO A 68 -7.59 -2.74 2.93
N PHE A 69 -8.39 -1.72 2.69
CA PHE A 69 -9.54 -1.41 3.52
C PHE A 69 -10.63 -2.49 3.44
N LEU A 70 -10.83 -3.05 2.25
CA LEU A 70 -11.77 -4.13 1.98
C LEU A 70 -11.06 -5.50 1.98
N PHE A 71 -10.26 -5.78 3.01
CA PHE A 71 -9.53 -7.04 3.14
C PHE A 71 -10.47 -8.27 3.24
N ARG A 72 -11.64 -8.11 3.85
CA ARG A 72 -12.68 -9.14 3.89
C ARG A 72 -13.89 -8.68 3.09
N SER A 73 -14.53 -9.62 2.38
CA SER A 73 -15.78 -9.35 1.66
C SER A 73 -16.84 -8.73 2.58
N LEU A 74 -17.55 -7.74 2.07
CA LEU A 74 -18.67 -7.13 2.75
C LEU A 74 -19.96 -7.81 2.29
N HIS A 75 -20.82 -8.21 3.23
CA HIS A 75 -22.16 -8.69 2.94
C HIS A 75 -23.20 -7.56 3.01
N GLU A 76 -22.88 -6.50 3.75
CA GLU A 76 -23.71 -5.31 3.91
C GLU A 76 -22.84 -4.07 4.11
N ILE A 77 -23.39 -2.89 3.83
CA ILE A 77 -22.78 -1.59 4.11
C ILE A 77 -23.75 -0.82 5.02
N ASP A 78 -23.53 -0.93 6.33
CA ASP A 78 -24.24 -0.15 7.34
C ASP A 78 -23.50 1.16 7.59
N LEU A 79 -24.08 2.29 7.19
CA LEU A 79 -23.50 3.62 7.34
C LEU A 79 -23.42 4.08 8.81
N GLY A 80 -24.08 3.39 9.74
CA GLY A 80 -23.94 3.63 11.18
C GLY A 80 -22.63 3.11 11.77
N THR A 81 -21.97 2.18 11.09
CA THR A 81 -20.71 1.59 11.53
C THR A 81 -19.50 2.47 11.22
N TYR A 82 -18.37 2.22 11.90
CA TYR A 82 -17.10 2.88 11.61
C TYR A 82 -16.69 2.73 10.13
N ARG A 83 -16.77 1.51 9.60
CA ARG A 83 -16.41 1.23 8.19
C ARG A 83 -17.40 1.88 7.22
N GLY A 84 -18.70 1.81 7.53
CA GLY A 84 -19.73 2.42 6.69
C GLY A 84 -19.58 3.93 6.57
N LYS A 85 -19.23 4.62 7.66
CA LYS A 85 -18.96 6.07 7.65
C LYS A 85 -17.76 6.43 6.75
N ILE A 86 -16.70 5.64 6.76
CA ILE A 86 -15.55 5.83 5.86
C ILE A 86 -16.00 5.66 4.41
N ILE A 87 -16.71 4.58 4.09
CA ILE A 87 -17.26 4.33 2.75
C ILE A 87 -18.14 5.49 2.28
N GLU A 88 -19.06 5.95 3.14
CA GLU A 88 -19.92 7.08 2.84
C GLU A 88 -19.12 8.36 2.53
N THR A 89 -18.11 8.66 3.35
CA THR A 89 -17.24 9.84 3.17
C THR A 89 -16.54 9.79 1.82
N LEU A 90 -15.94 8.66 1.46
CA LEU A 90 -15.24 8.51 0.18
C LEU A 90 -16.19 8.65 -1.00
N ILE A 91 -17.35 8.00 -0.95
CA ILE A 91 -18.34 8.05 -2.06
C ILE A 91 -18.89 9.47 -2.22
N ARG A 92 -19.30 10.13 -1.13
CA ARG A 92 -19.86 11.50 -1.18
C ARG A 92 -18.85 12.52 -1.67
N SER A 93 -17.57 12.34 -1.33
CA SER A 93 -16.48 13.25 -1.73
C SER A 93 -15.82 12.84 -3.05
N SER A 94 -16.31 11.80 -3.73
CA SER A 94 -15.76 11.28 -4.99
C SER A 94 -14.26 10.93 -4.86
N ILE A 95 -13.85 10.36 -3.72
CA ILE A 95 -12.49 9.95 -3.45
C ILE A 95 -12.32 8.48 -3.81
N VAL A 96 -11.28 8.19 -4.57
CA VAL A 96 -10.87 6.83 -4.93
C VAL A 96 -9.92 6.29 -3.86
N SER A 97 -10.12 5.05 -3.43
CA SER A 97 -9.19 4.32 -2.56
C SER A 97 -8.58 3.14 -3.31
N PHE A 98 -7.26 3.08 -3.28
CA PHE A 98 -6.45 2.02 -3.89
C PHE A 98 -5.47 1.48 -2.84
N ALA A 99 -5.28 0.16 -2.80
CA ALA A 99 -4.32 -0.48 -1.91
C ALA A 99 -3.19 -1.14 -2.70
N ALA A 100 -1.96 -0.97 -2.23
CA ALA A 100 -0.77 -1.71 -2.67
C ALA A 100 -0.16 -2.38 -1.44
N HIS A 101 -0.37 -3.68 -1.31
CA HIS A 101 -0.09 -4.46 -0.10
C HIS A 101 1.05 -5.46 -0.35
N THR A 102 0.80 -6.76 -0.24
CA THR A 102 1.87 -7.75 -0.41
C THR A 102 2.53 -7.70 -1.80
N ASN A 103 1.80 -7.28 -2.83
CA ASN A 103 2.39 -7.01 -4.14
C ASN A 103 3.47 -5.93 -4.10
N LEU A 104 3.31 -4.87 -3.29
CA LEU A 104 4.31 -3.82 -3.12
C LEU A 104 5.44 -4.25 -2.17
N ASP A 105 5.16 -5.14 -1.21
CA ASP A 105 6.20 -5.74 -0.38
C ASP A 105 7.16 -6.60 -1.20
N ILE A 106 6.62 -7.31 -2.19
CA ILE A 106 7.37 -8.23 -3.05
C ILE A 106 8.09 -7.47 -4.17
N ALA A 107 7.44 -6.46 -4.75
CA ALA A 107 7.96 -5.72 -5.90
C ALA A 107 9.36 -5.14 -5.64
N ARG A 108 10.20 -5.13 -6.68
CA ARG A 108 11.51 -4.46 -6.64
C ARG A 108 11.35 -2.96 -6.43
N GLY A 109 12.17 -2.40 -5.54
CA GLY A 109 12.07 -1.02 -5.11
C GLY A 109 10.82 -0.75 -4.24
N GLY A 110 10.12 -1.79 -3.82
CA GLY A 110 8.96 -1.72 -2.94
C GLY A 110 9.35 -1.57 -1.46
N VAL A 111 8.41 -1.84 -0.57
CA VAL A 111 8.55 -1.56 0.87
C VAL A 111 9.77 -2.24 1.47
N ASN A 112 9.99 -3.53 1.18
CA ASN A 112 11.09 -4.29 1.77
C ASN A 112 12.46 -3.83 1.26
N ASP A 113 12.58 -3.40 0.00
CA ASP A 113 13.82 -2.83 -0.53
C ASP A 113 14.14 -1.48 0.11
N VAL A 114 13.12 -0.62 0.27
CA VAL A 114 13.28 0.68 0.96
C VAL A 114 13.66 0.49 2.42
N LEU A 115 13.10 -0.50 3.11
CA LEU A 115 13.49 -0.84 4.48
C LEU A 115 14.94 -1.33 4.56
N ALA A 116 15.36 -2.20 3.64
CA ALA A 116 16.74 -2.67 3.56
C ALA A 116 17.72 -1.51 3.33
N GLU A 117 17.38 -0.59 2.42
CA GLU A 117 18.18 0.63 2.16
C GLU A 117 18.26 1.51 3.41
N LYS A 118 17.12 1.79 4.07
CA LYS A 118 17.09 2.61 5.30
C LYS A 118 17.90 2.00 6.44
N LEU A 119 17.96 0.69 6.51
CA LEU A 119 18.79 -0.05 7.45
C LEU A 119 20.25 -0.19 6.98
N SER A 120 20.60 0.41 5.82
CA SER A 120 21.93 0.33 5.21
C SER A 120 22.44 -1.11 5.11
N LEU A 121 21.58 -2.04 4.74
CA LEU A 121 21.98 -3.43 4.54
C LEU A 121 22.83 -3.56 3.28
N SER A 122 23.91 -4.34 3.35
CA SER A 122 24.68 -4.81 2.20
C SER A 122 24.33 -6.27 1.87
N ASP A 123 24.73 -6.73 0.69
CA ASP A 123 24.48 -8.11 0.21
C ASP A 123 23.00 -8.52 0.34
N VAL A 124 22.12 -7.59 -0.06
CA VAL A 124 20.68 -7.77 0.08
C VAL A 124 20.17 -8.86 -0.87
N SER A 125 19.42 -9.79 -0.32
CA SER A 125 18.76 -10.88 -1.07
C SER A 125 17.33 -11.09 -0.57
N GLY A 126 16.54 -11.83 -1.33
CA GLY A 126 15.18 -12.21 -0.93
C GLY A 126 15.18 -13.16 0.27
N LEU A 127 14.20 -13.00 1.16
CA LEU A 127 14.02 -13.88 2.32
C LEU A 127 13.24 -15.15 1.97
N ALA A 128 12.10 -14.99 1.28
CA ALA A 128 11.24 -16.10 0.88
C ALA A 128 10.74 -15.89 -0.56
N PRO A 129 10.80 -16.89 -1.44
CA PRO A 129 10.25 -16.79 -2.80
C PRO A 129 8.78 -16.38 -2.76
N ALA A 130 8.37 -15.50 -3.69
CA ALA A 130 6.96 -15.16 -3.86
C ALA A 130 6.21 -16.33 -4.51
N GLU A 131 4.96 -16.58 -4.11
CA GLU A 131 4.14 -17.68 -4.66
C GLU A 131 3.95 -17.57 -6.18
N ASN A 132 3.76 -16.35 -6.68
CA ASN A 132 3.41 -16.08 -8.08
C ASN A 132 4.48 -15.22 -8.81
N GLY A 133 5.65 -15.07 -8.21
CA GLY A 133 6.74 -14.24 -8.74
C GLY A 133 7.79 -15.05 -9.51
N SER A 134 8.77 -14.35 -10.07
CA SER A 134 10.02 -14.96 -10.54
C SER A 134 10.94 -15.26 -9.35
N ASP A 135 12.02 -16.03 -9.57
CA ASP A 135 13.05 -16.30 -8.54
C ASP A 135 13.66 -15.03 -7.93
N ALA A 136 13.50 -13.90 -8.62
CA ALA A 136 13.96 -12.60 -8.15
C ALA A 136 12.92 -11.84 -7.31
N ASP A 137 11.67 -12.30 -7.30
CA ASP A 137 10.58 -11.72 -6.53
C ASP A 137 10.50 -12.46 -5.19
N SER A 138 10.48 -11.71 -4.09
CA SER A 138 10.58 -12.32 -2.77
C SER A 138 9.89 -11.47 -1.72
N LEU A 139 9.14 -12.14 -0.85
CA LEU A 139 8.61 -11.51 0.35
C LEU A 139 9.73 -11.39 1.39
N GLY A 140 9.97 -10.15 1.84
CA GLY A 140 11.05 -9.81 2.75
C GLY A 140 12.43 -9.72 2.10
N ARG A 141 13.38 -9.21 2.87
CA ARG A 141 14.79 -9.08 2.48
C ARG A 141 15.67 -9.55 3.62
N THR A 142 16.82 -10.12 3.26
CA THR A 142 17.95 -10.38 4.17
C THR A 142 19.15 -9.58 3.71
N GLY A 143 20.06 -9.28 4.62
CA GLY A 143 21.30 -8.58 4.30
C GLY A 143 22.20 -8.45 5.50
N MET A 144 23.40 -7.90 5.28
CA MET A 144 24.39 -7.67 6.33
C MET A 144 24.22 -6.27 6.90
N LEU A 145 24.20 -6.16 8.23
CA LEU A 145 24.24 -4.86 8.91
C LEU A 145 25.59 -4.16 8.64
N PRO A 146 25.63 -2.81 8.66
CA PRO A 146 26.87 -2.05 8.35
C PRO A 146 28.00 -2.28 9.34
N ARG A 147 27.70 -2.83 10.52
CA ARG A 147 28.67 -3.25 11.54
C ARG A 147 28.10 -4.33 12.44
N VAL A 148 28.94 -5.07 13.12
CA VAL A 148 28.50 -6.00 14.17
C VAL A 148 27.85 -5.23 15.31
N MET A 149 26.69 -5.67 15.74
CA MET A 149 25.89 -5.06 16.81
C MET A 149 25.42 -6.13 17.80
N SER A 150 25.39 -5.79 19.09
CA SER A 150 24.65 -6.54 20.09
C SER A 150 23.13 -6.39 19.82
N GLY A 151 22.30 -7.30 20.33
CA GLY A 151 20.84 -7.18 20.18
C GLY A 151 20.27 -5.85 20.69
N LYS A 152 20.83 -5.30 21.79
CA LYS A 152 20.45 -4.00 22.34
C LYS A 152 20.80 -2.84 21.40
N GLU A 153 21.98 -2.89 20.78
CA GLU A 153 22.40 -1.88 19.80
C GLU A 153 21.55 -1.97 18.53
N ALA A 154 21.24 -3.18 18.05
CA ALA A 154 20.38 -3.38 16.88
C ALA A 154 18.98 -2.79 17.10
N VAL A 155 18.36 -3.02 18.27
CA VAL A 155 17.06 -2.41 18.62
C VAL A 155 17.15 -0.88 18.62
N SER A 156 18.24 -0.30 19.11
CA SER A 156 18.43 1.16 19.11
C SER A 156 18.70 1.71 17.71
N TYR A 157 19.33 0.91 16.86
CA TYR A 157 19.63 1.27 15.47
C TYR A 157 18.38 1.30 14.58
N ILE A 158 17.42 0.39 14.81
CA ILE A 158 16.19 0.26 14.04
C ILE A 158 15.14 1.33 14.43
N ARG A 159 15.23 1.91 15.63
CA ARG A 159 14.32 2.97 16.11
C ARG A 159 14.63 4.33 15.51
#